data_c7d84701bae7c0179f33e89fc39bb244
#
_entry.id   c7d84701bae7c0179f33e89fc39bb244
#
_cell.length_a   1.000
_cell.length_b   1.000
_cell.length_c   1.000
_cell.angle_alpha   90.00
_cell.angle_beta   90.00
_cell.angle_gamma   90.00
#
_symmetry.space_group_name_H-M   'P 1'
#
loop_
_entity.id
_entity.type
_entity.pdbx_description
1 polymer ?
#
loop_
_entity_poly.entity_id
_entity_poly.type
_entity_poly.pdbx_seq_one_letter_code
_entity_poly.pdbx_strand_id
1 'polypeptide(L)'
;MPDVGDPAPLSITRTSDDFDLDQISTDPNPDPDFYRLSLDEALGSGRPTVVVFATPAFCQTQTCGPMLDLAKEAKPGHPDHNFVHVEIYEDLNAEVDLLVPVSAVTEWGLPSEPWLFVVDADGVVTARFEGVVSPEELEEALTHR
;
A
#
# COMPACT_ATOMS: atom_id res chain seq x y z
N MET A 1 -4.50 1.18 14.59
CA MET A 1 -4.66 0.81 13.16
C MET A 1 -6.12 0.96 12.78
N PRO A 2 -6.42 1.55 11.61
CA PRO A 2 -7.81 1.70 11.21
C PRO A 2 -8.47 0.35 10.98
N ASP A 3 -9.73 0.24 11.40
CA ASP A 3 -10.56 -0.93 11.20
C ASP A 3 -11.56 -0.68 10.09
N VAL A 4 -12.25 -1.72 9.63
CA VAL A 4 -13.35 -1.56 8.68
C VAL A 4 -14.40 -0.62 9.29
N GLY A 5 -14.77 0.41 8.53
CA GLY A 5 -15.68 1.46 8.98
C GLY A 5 -15.00 2.72 9.49
N ASP A 6 -13.69 2.69 9.71
CA ASP A 6 -12.93 3.86 10.17
C ASP A 6 -12.45 4.70 9.00
N PRO A 7 -12.27 6.02 9.20
CA PRO A 7 -11.62 6.85 8.20
C PRO A 7 -10.15 6.46 8.05
N ALA A 8 -9.66 6.39 6.83
CA ALA A 8 -8.26 6.12 6.55
C ALA A 8 -7.41 7.37 6.88
N PRO A 9 -6.28 7.23 7.59
CA PRO A 9 -5.39 8.36 7.82
C PRO A 9 -4.85 8.95 6.51
N LEU A 10 -4.88 10.27 6.39
CA LEU A 10 -4.45 10.98 5.18
C LEU A 10 -2.94 11.20 5.19
N SER A 11 -2.20 10.11 5.16
CA SER A 11 -0.74 10.13 5.24
C SER A 11 -0.11 10.63 3.95
N ILE A 12 0.92 11.46 4.10
CA ILE A 12 1.74 11.92 2.97
C ILE A 12 2.80 10.86 2.71
N THR A 13 2.88 10.39 1.46
CA THR A 13 3.87 9.39 1.04
C THR A 13 4.68 9.91 -0.14
N ARG A 14 5.85 9.32 -0.35
CA ARG A 14 6.74 9.74 -1.43
C ARG A 14 6.21 9.25 -2.78
N THR A 15 6.41 10.08 -3.80
CA THR A 15 5.94 9.79 -5.16
C THR A 15 7.08 9.88 -6.18
N SER A 16 6.81 9.38 -7.37
CA SER A 16 7.76 9.44 -8.49
C SER A 16 7.96 10.85 -9.05
N ASP A 17 7.19 11.83 -8.58
CA ASP A 17 7.41 13.23 -8.94
C ASP A 17 8.71 13.77 -8.34
N ASP A 18 9.08 13.30 -7.14
CA ASP A 18 10.22 13.81 -6.38
C ASP A 18 11.33 12.78 -6.19
N PHE A 19 11.07 11.50 -6.48
CA PHE A 19 11.99 10.39 -6.19
C PHE A 19 12.06 9.42 -7.36
N ASP A 20 13.20 8.77 -7.55
CA ASP A 20 13.31 7.62 -8.45
C ASP A 20 12.61 6.41 -7.79
N LEU A 21 12.10 5.49 -8.60
CA LEU A 21 11.35 4.34 -8.08
C LEU A 21 12.19 3.48 -7.13
N ASP A 22 13.49 3.34 -7.36
CA ASP A 22 14.38 2.56 -6.50
C ASP A 22 14.64 3.21 -5.14
N GLN A 23 14.32 4.50 -5.00
CA GLN A 23 14.41 5.22 -3.73
C GLN A 23 13.16 5.01 -2.85
N ILE A 24 12.03 4.66 -3.47
CA ILE A 24 10.74 4.56 -2.77
C ILE A 24 10.10 3.17 -2.86
N SER A 25 10.79 2.20 -3.48
CA SER A 25 10.27 0.83 -3.59
C SER A 25 11.42 -0.16 -3.60
N THR A 26 11.23 -1.28 -2.89
CA THR A 26 12.10 -2.46 -2.99
C THR A 26 11.49 -3.57 -3.84
N ASP A 27 10.38 -3.29 -4.54
CA ASP A 27 9.82 -4.20 -5.52
C ASP A 27 10.84 -4.36 -6.67
N PRO A 28 11.29 -5.58 -6.99
CA PRO A 28 12.24 -5.76 -8.09
C PRO A 28 11.68 -5.41 -9.46
N ASN A 29 10.35 -5.31 -9.57
CA ASN A 29 9.67 -4.98 -10.82
C ASN A 29 8.51 -4.02 -10.56
N PRO A 30 8.80 -2.77 -10.12
CA PRO A 30 7.76 -1.84 -9.69
C PRO A 30 6.87 -1.37 -10.83
N ASP A 31 5.56 -1.33 -10.58
CA ASP A 31 4.60 -0.70 -11.48
C ASP A 31 4.57 0.80 -11.18
N PRO A 32 4.96 1.67 -12.13
CA PRO A 32 5.02 3.12 -11.88
C PRO A 32 3.70 3.72 -11.41
N ASP A 33 2.57 3.15 -11.78
CA ASP A 33 1.26 3.68 -11.39
C ASP A 33 1.01 3.62 -9.88
N PHE A 34 1.70 2.75 -9.16
CA PHE A 34 1.57 2.63 -7.71
C PHE A 34 2.28 3.76 -6.94
N TYR A 35 3.06 4.59 -7.62
CA TYR A 35 3.89 5.63 -7.00
C TYR A 35 3.59 7.02 -7.55
N ARG A 36 2.52 7.16 -8.32
CA ARG A 36 2.15 8.42 -8.98
C ARG A 36 1.53 9.41 -8.02
N LEU A 37 0.72 8.93 -7.07
CA LEU A 37 0.02 9.76 -6.09
C LEU A 37 0.55 9.50 -4.69
N SER A 38 0.67 10.54 -3.88
CA SER A 38 0.79 10.41 -2.44
C SER A 38 -0.50 9.78 -1.90
N LEU A 39 -0.40 9.05 -0.79
CA LEU A 39 -1.58 8.35 -0.24
C LEU A 39 -2.72 9.32 0.09
N ASP A 40 -2.42 10.48 0.68
CA ASP A 40 -3.43 11.50 0.97
C ASP A 40 -4.12 12.02 -0.29
N GLU A 41 -3.37 12.19 -1.38
CA GLU A 41 -3.93 12.59 -2.67
C GLU A 41 -4.87 11.51 -3.23
N ALA A 42 -4.46 10.26 -3.17
CA ALA A 42 -5.28 9.14 -3.62
C ALA A 42 -6.58 9.03 -2.82
N LEU A 43 -6.48 9.12 -1.49
CA LEU A 43 -7.63 9.01 -0.59
C LEU A 43 -8.60 10.20 -0.73
N GLY A 44 -8.11 11.36 -1.13
CA GLY A 44 -8.93 12.56 -1.34
C GLY A 44 -9.44 12.74 -2.76
N SER A 45 -9.16 11.78 -3.66
CA SER A 45 -9.48 11.93 -5.09
C SER A 45 -10.94 11.70 -5.44
N GLY A 46 -11.75 11.17 -4.53
CA GLY A 46 -13.13 10.77 -4.82
C GLY A 46 -13.23 9.40 -5.50
N ARG A 47 -12.12 8.66 -5.58
CA ARG A 47 -12.03 7.32 -6.15
C ARG A 47 -11.63 6.34 -5.07
N PRO A 48 -12.10 5.08 -5.13
CA PRO A 48 -11.65 4.06 -4.18
C PRO A 48 -10.17 3.78 -4.37
N THR A 49 -9.50 3.39 -3.29
CA THR A 49 -8.05 3.18 -3.26
C THR A 49 -7.70 1.84 -2.66
N VAL A 50 -6.76 1.13 -3.28
CA VAL A 50 -6.08 -0.02 -2.71
C VAL A 50 -4.69 0.45 -2.29
N VAL A 51 -4.36 0.32 -1.00
CA VAL A 51 -3.04 0.64 -0.50
C VAL A 51 -2.38 -0.61 0.07
N VAL A 52 -1.14 -0.87 -0.36
CA VAL A 52 -0.33 -1.98 0.12
C VAL A 52 0.85 -1.41 0.90
N PHE A 53 0.94 -1.76 2.18
CA PHE A 53 2.10 -1.47 3.01
C PHE A 53 3.00 -2.70 3.00
N ALA A 54 4.12 -2.62 2.31
CA ALA A 54 4.98 -3.76 2.10
C ALA A 54 6.42 -3.34 1.88
N THR A 55 7.35 -4.20 2.30
CA THR A 55 8.78 -4.01 2.06
C THR A 55 9.37 -5.31 1.46
N PRO A 56 9.26 -5.52 0.15
CA PRO A 56 9.70 -6.78 -0.47
C PRO A 56 11.13 -7.20 -0.13
N ALA A 57 12.06 -6.24 -0.03
CA ALA A 57 13.47 -6.56 0.25
C ALA A 57 13.74 -6.90 1.71
N PHE A 58 12.96 -6.36 2.67
CA PHE A 58 13.24 -6.48 4.11
C PHE A 58 12.14 -7.21 4.88
N CYS A 59 11.21 -7.84 4.18
CA CYS A 59 10.05 -8.48 4.80
C CYS A 59 10.44 -9.79 5.49
N GLN A 60 10.26 -9.85 6.81
CA GLN A 60 10.60 -11.04 7.58
C GLN A 60 9.61 -12.19 7.36
N THR A 61 8.36 -11.87 7.01
CA THR A 61 7.32 -12.87 6.78
C THR A 61 7.37 -13.47 5.37
N GLN A 62 8.11 -12.86 4.46
CA GLN A 62 8.23 -13.27 3.04
C GLN A 62 6.92 -13.19 2.26
N THR A 63 5.90 -12.50 2.78
CA THR A 63 4.60 -12.35 2.12
C THR A 63 4.40 -10.99 1.47
N CYS A 64 5.34 -10.03 1.65
CA CYS A 64 5.25 -8.70 1.08
C CYS A 64 5.25 -8.71 -0.45
N GLY A 65 6.18 -9.44 -1.06
CA GLY A 65 6.25 -9.58 -2.51
C GLY A 65 4.98 -10.18 -3.10
N PRO A 66 4.54 -11.35 -2.61
CA PRO A 66 3.29 -11.96 -3.09
C PRO A 66 2.06 -11.08 -2.95
N MET A 67 1.90 -10.35 -1.83
CA MET A 67 0.76 -9.46 -1.65
C MET A 67 0.80 -8.29 -2.63
N LEU A 68 1.98 -7.69 -2.83
CA LEU A 68 2.13 -6.60 -3.79
C LEU A 68 1.89 -7.08 -5.23
N ASP A 69 2.39 -8.27 -5.58
CA ASP A 69 2.16 -8.87 -6.90
C ASP A 69 0.67 -9.11 -7.14
N LEU A 70 -0.06 -9.54 -6.12
CA LEU A 70 -1.49 -9.76 -6.22
C LEU A 70 -2.23 -8.44 -6.53
N ALA A 71 -1.85 -7.35 -5.86
CA ALA A 71 -2.42 -6.04 -6.14
C ALA A 71 -2.10 -5.57 -7.58
N LYS A 72 -0.87 -5.81 -8.05
CA LYS A 72 -0.49 -5.49 -9.43
C LYS A 72 -1.32 -6.28 -10.44
N GLU A 73 -1.60 -7.54 -10.15
CA GLU A 73 -2.42 -8.40 -11.02
C GLU A 73 -3.89 -7.95 -11.04
N ALA A 74 -4.40 -7.44 -9.94
CA ALA A 74 -5.79 -6.99 -9.84
C ALA A 74 -6.04 -5.65 -10.56
N LYS A 75 -5.03 -4.80 -10.66
CA LYS A 75 -5.13 -3.43 -11.16
C LYS A 75 -5.80 -3.31 -12.54
N PRO A 76 -5.46 -4.13 -13.56
CA PRO A 76 -6.08 -4.00 -14.89
C PRO A 76 -7.60 -4.19 -14.89
N GLY A 77 -8.12 -4.98 -13.96
CA GLY A 77 -9.56 -5.23 -13.83
C GLY A 77 -10.32 -4.14 -13.07
N HIS A 78 -9.61 -3.17 -12.49
CA HIS A 78 -10.19 -2.13 -11.64
C HIS A 78 -9.65 -0.75 -11.98
N PRO A 79 -9.92 -0.23 -13.21
CA PRO A 79 -9.37 1.05 -13.65
C PRO A 79 -9.94 2.25 -12.90
N ASP A 80 -11.04 2.08 -12.16
CA ASP A 80 -11.65 3.12 -11.34
C ASP A 80 -10.99 3.27 -9.96
N HIS A 81 -10.13 2.32 -9.58
CA HIS A 81 -9.42 2.36 -8.30
C HIS A 81 -8.04 3.01 -8.45
N ASN A 82 -7.63 3.74 -7.42
CA ASN A 82 -6.21 4.09 -7.24
C ASN A 82 -5.51 2.90 -6.60
N PHE A 83 -4.26 2.65 -7.01
CA PHE A 83 -3.41 1.64 -6.38
C PHE A 83 -2.14 2.33 -5.91
N VAL A 84 -1.82 2.17 -4.62
CA VAL A 84 -0.65 2.79 -4.00
C VAL A 84 0.15 1.74 -3.24
N HIS A 85 1.45 1.69 -3.46
CA HIS A 85 2.38 0.93 -2.64
C HIS A 85 3.15 1.89 -1.75
N VAL A 86 3.10 1.65 -0.44
CA VAL A 86 3.89 2.39 0.55
C VAL A 86 4.98 1.47 1.08
N GLU A 87 6.22 1.80 0.74
CA GLU A 87 7.40 1.10 1.28
C GLU A 87 7.50 1.40 2.78
N ILE A 88 7.86 0.40 3.58
CA ILE A 88 7.83 0.51 5.04
C ILE A 88 8.92 1.44 5.58
N TYR A 89 10.10 1.47 4.94
CA TYR A 89 11.28 2.16 5.47
C TYR A 89 11.67 3.38 4.65
N GLU A 90 12.26 4.38 5.34
CA GLU A 90 12.61 5.66 4.72
C GLU A 90 13.86 5.56 3.83
N ASP A 91 14.92 4.93 4.33
CA ASP A 91 16.20 4.81 3.61
C ASP A 91 16.40 3.36 3.22
N LEU A 92 16.18 3.05 1.95
CA LEU A 92 16.27 1.69 1.43
C LEU A 92 17.71 1.20 1.25
N ASN A 93 18.69 2.10 1.44
CA ASN A 93 20.10 1.76 1.39
C ASN A 93 20.73 1.66 2.80
N ALA A 94 19.95 1.91 3.84
CA ALA A 94 20.44 1.80 5.22
C ALA A 94 20.73 0.33 5.58
N GLU A 95 21.64 0.14 6.51
CA GLU A 95 21.87 -1.18 7.11
C GLU A 95 20.60 -1.62 7.86
N VAL A 96 20.34 -2.92 7.93
CA VAL A 96 19.13 -3.48 8.52
C VAL A 96 18.88 -2.93 9.94
N ASP A 97 19.93 -2.78 10.74
CA ASP A 97 19.82 -2.27 12.11
C ASP A 97 19.45 -0.79 12.18
N LEU A 98 19.57 -0.07 11.07
CA LEU A 98 19.33 1.38 11.00
C LEU A 98 18.08 1.73 10.20
N LEU A 99 17.25 0.74 9.85
CA LEU A 99 16.01 0.98 9.11
C LEU A 99 15.00 1.71 10.00
N VAL A 100 14.46 2.81 9.48
CA VAL A 100 13.46 3.63 10.17
C VAL A 100 12.17 3.59 9.37
N PRO A 101 11.04 3.22 9.98
CA PRO A 101 9.75 3.22 9.28
C PRO A 101 9.36 4.62 8.80
N VAL A 102 8.71 4.67 7.64
CA VAL A 102 8.10 5.91 7.15
C VAL A 102 6.97 6.34 8.09
N SER A 103 6.65 7.64 8.10
CA SER A 103 5.64 8.19 9.01
C SER A 103 4.26 7.55 8.85
N ALA A 104 3.90 7.16 7.62
CA ALA A 104 2.62 6.50 7.34
C ALA A 104 2.43 5.23 8.17
N VAL A 105 3.48 4.44 8.38
CA VAL A 105 3.42 3.21 9.20
C VAL A 105 2.98 3.54 10.62
N THR A 106 3.55 4.58 11.20
CA THR A 106 3.20 5.02 12.57
C THR A 106 1.79 5.62 12.60
N GLU A 107 1.45 6.44 11.61
CA GLU A 107 0.13 7.09 11.53
C GLU A 107 -0.99 6.06 11.39
N TRP A 108 -0.75 4.99 10.62
CA TRP A 108 -1.71 3.89 10.46
C TRP A 108 -1.64 2.88 11.61
N GLY A 109 -0.63 2.96 12.47
CA GLY A 109 -0.47 2.09 13.63
C GLY A 109 -0.26 0.63 13.26
N LEU A 110 0.51 0.36 12.21
CA LEU A 110 0.72 -1.01 11.71
C LEU A 110 1.63 -1.79 12.66
N PRO A 111 1.17 -2.94 13.20
CA PRO A 111 2.00 -3.77 14.09
C PRO A 111 2.97 -4.69 13.36
N SER A 112 2.78 -4.86 12.06
CA SER A 112 3.54 -5.80 11.24
C SER A 112 3.43 -5.40 9.77
N GLU A 113 4.03 -6.16 8.88
CA GLU A 113 3.87 -6.04 7.43
C GLU A 113 3.81 -7.45 6.81
N PRO A 114 3.17 -7.63 5.65
CA PRO A 114 2.45 -6.62 4.88
C PRO A 114 0.99 -6.46 5.31
N TRP A 115 0.42 -5.31 4.97
CA TRP A 115 -1.02 -5.06 5.08
C TRP A 115 -1.54 -4.50 3.78
N LEU A 116 -2.74 -4.91 3.40
CA LEU A 116 -3.47 -4.32 2.28
C LEU A 116 -4.80 -3.79 2.80
N PHE A 117 -5.10 -2.53 2.45
CA PHE A 117 -6.37 -1.90 2.80
C PHE A 117 -7.12 -1.53 1.53
N VAL A 118 -8.43 -1.73 1.55
CA VAL A 118 -9.33 -1.19 0.53
C VAL A 118 -10.10 -0.05 1.18
N VAL A 119 -10.07 1.11 0.54
CA VAL A 119 -10.68 2.34 1.04
C VAL A 119 -11.67 2.82 -0.02
N ASP A 120 -12.90 3.16 0.39
CA ASP A 120 -13.92 3.62 -0.55
C ASP A 120 -13.69 5.07 -1.01
N ALA A 121 -14.55 5.55 -1.91
CA ALA A 121 -14.42 6.90 -2.47
C ALA A 121 -14.60 8.01 -1.42
N ASP A 122 -15.17 7.70 -0.27
CA ASP A 122 -15.37 8.64 0.84
C ASP A 122 -14.22 8.61 1.85
N GLY A 123 -13.21 7.78 1.60
CA GLY A 123 -12.04 7.68 2.49
C GLY A 123 -12.23 6.74 3.68
N VAL A 124 -13.20 5.85 3.62
CA VAL A 124 -13.50 4.89 4.70
C VAL A 124 -12.96 3.51 4.35
N VAL A 125 -12.29 2.86 5.31
CA VAL A 125 -11.77 1.51 5.12
C VAL A 125 -12.93 0.52 4.99
N THR A 126 -12.96 -0.25 3.92
CA THR A 126 -13.98 -1.26 3.66
C THR A 126 -13.46 -2.69 3.78
N ALA A 127 -12.16 -2.90 3.67
CA ALA A 127 -11.53 -4.20 3.86
C ALA A 127 -10.07 -4.04 4.25
N ARG A 128 -9.54 -5.00 4.99
CA ARG A 128 -8.11 -5.06 5.33
C ARG A 128 -7.66 -6.51 5.39
N PHE A 129 -6.42 -6.75 4.95
CA PHE A 129 -5.83 -8.08 4.91
C PHE A 129 -4.40 -8.02 5.42
N GLU A 130 -4.02 -9.00 6.23
CA GLU A 130 -2.64 -9.14 6.72
C GLU A 130 -1.99 -10.36 6.06
N GLY A 131 -0.76 -10.19 5.61
CA GLY A 131 0.08 -11.30 5.14
C GLY A 131 -0.39 -11.91 3.84
N VAL A 132 -1.27 -12.88 3.91
CA VAL A 132 -1.74 -13.63 2.73
C VAL A 132 -3.19 -13.31 2.44
N VAL A 133 -3.49 -13.01 1.19
CA VAL A 133 -4.84 -12.82 0.69
C VAL A 133 -4.98 -13.57 -0.64
N SER A 134 -6.11 -14.21 -0.87
CA SER A 134 -6.35 -14.90 -2.13
C SER A 134 -6.83 -13.91 -3.22
N PRO A 135 -6.63 -14.23 -4.51
CA PRO A 135 -7.19 -13.40 -5.59
C PRO A 135 -8.70 -13.23 -5.47
N GLU A 136 -9.42 -14.26 -5.04
CA GLU A 136 -10.87 -14.25 -4.89
C GLU A 136 -11.30 -13.31 -3.75
N GLU A 137 -10.59 -13.33 -2.62
CA GLU A 137 -10.86 -12.43 -1.50
C GLU A 137 -10.65 -10.97 -1.89
N LEU A 138 -9.56 -10.68 -2.60
CA LEU A 138 -9.28 -9.32 -3.05
C LEU A 138 -10.34 -8.86 -4.06
N GLU A 139 -10.66 -9.70 -5.03
CA GLU A 139 -11.67 -9.38 -6.04
C GLU A 139 -13.02 -9.06 -5.40
N GLU A 140 -13.44 -9.87 -4.43
CA GLU A 140 -14.68 -9.62 -3.68
C GLU A 140 -14.63 -8.28 -2.97
N ALA A 141 -13.52 -7.95 -2.31
CA ALA A 141 -13.36 -6.67 -1.61
C ALA A 141 -13.40 -5.47 -2.56
N LEU A 142 -12.92 -5.63 -3.80
CA LEU A 142 -12.90 -4.54 -4.79
C LEU A 142 -14.25 -4.35 -5.49
N THR A 143 -15.10 -5.37 -5.52
CA THR A 143 -16.40 -5.31 -6.19
C THR A 143 -17.56 -5.00 -5.25
N HIS A 144 -17.42 -5.29 -3.96
CA HIS A 144 -18.43 -5.01 -2.93
C HIS A 144 -18.07 -3.72 -2.20
N ARG A 145 -18.67 -2.62 -2.65
CA ARG A 145 -18.42 -1.28 -2.09
C ARG A 145 -19.61 -0.77 -1.30
#